data_9f16f0dcfe40beaa67716a6e6b04b154
#
_entry.id   9f16f0dcfe40beaa67716a6e6b04b154
#
_cell.length_a   1.000
_cell.length_b   1.000
_cell.length_c   1.000
_cell.angle_alpha   90.00
_cell.angle_beta   90.00
_cell.angle_gamma   90.00
#
_symmetry.space_group_name_H-M   'P 1'
#
loop_
_entity.id
_entity.type
_entity.pdbx_description
1 polymer ?
#
loop_
_entity_poly.entity_id
_entity_poly.type
_entity_poly.pdbx_seq_one_letter_code
_entity_poly.pdbx_strand_id
1 'polypeptide(L)'
;MADYDQPNTGASTAAAAAAAATATAAAQAAAQAQLKKVKKQKVLLMGKSGSGKSSMRSIIFSNYLARDTRRLGATIDIDLSHVKFLGNLTLNLWDCGGQEAFMENYLSQQRAHVFSNVGVLIYVFDIESRDVDRDLATYVNIISALVQYSREAKVFVLIHKMDLIQPMTREDVFDRRVALVRRKTAEAVAIVRKQKPELTGPSPPPPPGPGGAMAGSLPSPDSPIPDLEVSMQLFATSIWDQSLYKAWASIIHDLVPNLSVIETQLASLGVAIDADEILLFERTSFLVVSKWTSPEGESNPYGDRFERMSNILKAWKHTCSKFTGTPRNAEQFSDFEYKMGANFSMFVTKFTTNTYILVCMPPGEASSIAPS
;
A
#
# COMPACT_ATOMS: atom_id res chain seq x y z
N MET A 1 32.85 70.63 5.15
CA MET A 1 32.55 69.72 4.03
C MET A 1 32.84 68.32 4.54
N ALA A 2 31.82 67.61 4.96
CA ALA A 2 31.92 66.25 5.48
C ALA A 2 31.38 65.32 4.41
N ASP A 3 32.25 64.44 3.89
CA ASP A 3 31.92 63.39 2.97
C ASP A 3 31.20 62.28 3.75
N TYR A 4 29.95 61.99 3.38
CA TYR A 4 29.15 60.88 3.92
C TYR A 4 29.41 59.66 3.03
N ASP A 5 30.20 58.73 3.59
CA ASP A 5 30.41 57.40 3.01
C ASP A 5 29.16 56.55 3.23
N GLN A 6 28.46 56.19 2.17
CA GLN A 6 27.31 55.26 2.24
C GLN A 6 27.83 53.82 2.17
N PRO A 7 27.41 52.92 3.08
CA PRO A 7 27.82 51.54 3.03
C PRO A 7 27.09 50.82 1.88
N ASN A 8 27.88 50.11 1.08
CA ASN A 8 27.49 49.34 -0.08
C ASN A 8 26.72 48.05 0.37
N THR A 9 25.39 48.17 0.50
CA THR A 9 24.51 47.05 0.90
C THR A 9 24.08 46.15 -0.23
N GLY A 10 24.45 46.44 -1.48
CA GLY A 10 24.03 45.70 -2.68
C GLY A 10 24.79 44.39 -2.92
N ALA A 11 26.04 44.28 -2.47
CA ALA A 11 26.86 43.11 -2.72
C ALA A 11 26.52 41.90 -1.82
N SER A 12 26.02 42.16 -0.61
CA SER A 12 25.66 41.12 0.35
C SER A 12 24.37 40.39 -0.03
N THR A 13 23.38 41.12 -0.56
CA THR A 13 22.08 40.52 -0.97
C THR A 13 22.20 39.68 -2.25
N ALA A 14 23.04 40.07 -3.21
CA ALA A 14 23.29 39.32 -4.42
C ALA A 14 24.06 37.99 -4.14
N ALA A 15 25.02 38.02 -3.22
CA ALA A 15 25.77 36.82 -2.80
C ALA A 15 24.87 35.84 -2.03
N ALA A 16 23.98 36.32 -1.16
CA ALA A 16 23.02 35.51 -0.45
C ALA A 16 21.96 34.87 -1.38
N ALA A 17 21.48 35.63 -2.39
CA ALA A 17 20.57 35.12 -3.40
C ALA A 17 21.22 34.04 -4.28
N ALA A 18 22.49 34.23 -4.68
CA ALA A 18 23.24 33.23 -5.45
C ALA A 18 23.52 31.96 -4.64
N ALA A 19 23.82 32.08 -3.34
CA ALA A 19 24.02 30.95 -2.45
C ALA A 19 22.72 30.17 -2.22
N ALA A 20 21.58 30.84 -2.08
CA ALA A 20 20.25 30.21 -2.00
C ALA A 20 19.87 29.48 -3.27
N ALA A 21 20.13 30.08 -4.45
CA ALA A 21 19.86 29.45 -5.75
C ALA A 21 20.72 28.18 -5.98
N THR A 22 22.01 28.22 -5.60
CA THR A 22 22.91 27.05 -5.69
C THR A 22 22.50 25.95 -4.70
N ALA A 23 22.08 26.28 -3.48
CA ALA A 23 21.57 25.31 -2.50
C ALA A 23 20.27 24.64 -3.00
N THR A 24 19.37 25.42 -3.59
CA THR A 24 18.12 24.91 -4.18
C THR A 24 18.40 23.98 -5.36
N ALA A 25 19.32 24.38 -6.27
CA ALA A 25 19.73 23.55 -7.39
C ALA A 25 20.44 22.25 -6.95
N ALA A 26 21.28 22.30 -5.92
CA ALA A 26 21.93 21.13 -5.35
C ALA A 26 20.91 20.19 -4.68
N ALA A 27 19.93 20.72 -3.94
CA ALA A 27 18.84 19.96 -3.35
C ALA A 27 17.97 19.30 -4.41
N GLN A 28 17.64 20.01 -5.49
CA GLN A 28 16.89 19.47 -6.63
C GLN A 28 17.68 18.39 -7.37
N ALA A 29 19.00 18.58 -7.58
CA ALA A 29 19.86 17.58 -8.20
C ALA A 29 20.01 16.33 -7.33
N ALA A 30 20.11 16.48 -6.00
CA ALA A 30 20.15 15.36 -5.06
C ALA A 30 18.81 14.60 -5.02
N ALA A 31 17.69 15.31 -5.04
CA ALA A 31 16.35 14.73 -5.14
C ALA A 31 16.17 13.97 -6.48
N GLN A 32 16.61 14.55 -7.59
CA GLN A 32 16.58 13.87 -8.89
C GLN A 32 17.52 12.67 -8.98
N ALA A 33 18.69 12.71 -8.33
CA ALA A 33 19.61 11.58 -8.24
C ALA A 33 19.03 10.43 -7.41
N GLN A 34 18.30 10.74 -6.33
CA GLN A 34 17.54 9.74 -5.55
C GLN A 34 16.37 9.15 -6.35
N LEU A 35 15.69 9.95 -7.16
CA LEU A 35 14.62 9.50 -8.05
C LEU A 35 15.13 8.58 -9.18
N LYS A 36 16.38 8.70 -9.60
CA LYS A 36 16.98 7.85 -10.65
C LYS A 36 17.39 6.47 -10.15
N LYS A 37 17.54 6.27 -8.84
CA LYS A 37 17.90 4.98 -8.28
C LYS A 37 16.66 4.08 -8.23
N VAL A 38 16.62 3.05 -9.08
CA VAL A 38 15.54 2.04 -9.08
C VAL A 38 15.44 1.43 -7.69
N LYS A 39 14.37 1.72 -6.97
CA LYS A 39 14.08 1.13 -5.66
C LYS A 39 13.34 -0.18 -5.88
N LYS A 40 14.06 -1.30 -5.79
CA LYS A 40 13.44 -2.63 -5.81
C LYS A 40 12.94 -2.99 -4.41
N GLN A 41 11.67 -3.29 -4.29
CA GLN A 41 11.04 -3.73 -3.04
C GLN A 41 10.62 -5.19 -3.18
N LYS A 42 11.12 -6.04 -2.28
CA LYS A 42 10.68 -7.44 -2.18
C LYS A 42 9.39 -7.50 -1.37
N VAL A 43 8.34 -8.01 -1.97
CA VAL A 43 7.02 -8.18 -1.36
C VAL A 43 6.71 -9.67 -1.31
N LEU A 44 6.56 -10.23 -0.11
CA LEU A 44 6.16 -11.62 0.08
C LEU A 44 4.64 -11.70 0.22
N LEU A 45 4.01 -12.58 -0.54
CA LEU A 45 2.60 -12.92 -0.44
C LEU A 45 2.48 -14.36 0.06
N MET A 46 2.13 -14.54 1.32
CA MET A 46 2.14 -15.82 2.01
C MET A 46 0.79 -16.15 2.66
N GLY A 47 0.59 -17.38 3.03
CA GLY A 47 -0.63 -17.91 3.66
C GLY A 47 -0.95 -19.30 3.12
N LYS A 48 -1.92 -19.97 3.74
CA LYS A 48 -2.33 -21.34 3.41
C LYS A 48 -2.72 -21.50 1.94
N SER A 49 -2.58 -22.70 1.40
CA SER A 49 -3.12 -23.06 0.08
C SER A 49 -4.63 -22.84 0.06
N GLY A 50 -5.13 -22.26 -1.06
CA GLY A 50 -6.55 -21.94 -1.19
C GLY A 50 -7.02 -20.67 -0.46
N SER A 51 -6.13 -19.93 0.24
CA SER A 51 -6.52 -18.67 0.91
C SER A 51 -6.80 -17.50 -0.04
N GLY A 52 -6.59 -17.66 -1.35
CA GLY A 52 -6.91 -16.64 -2.37
C GLY A 52 -5.75 -15.76 -2.81
N LYS A 53 -4.50 -16.03 -2.39
CA LYS A 53 -3.30 -15.23 -2.74
C LYS A 53 -3.15 -14.98 -4.24
N SER A 54 -3.06 -16.05 -5.02
CA SER A 54 -2.87 -15.97 -6.47
C SER A 54 -4.09 -15.36 -7.18
N SER A 55 -5.30 -15.58 -6.64
CA SER A 55 -6.51 -14.93 -7.13
C SER A 55 -6.44 -13.41 -6.97
N MET A 56 -6.11 -12.92 -5.78
CA MET A 56 -5.99 -11.47 -5.56
C MET A 56 -4.84 -10.87 -6.34
N ARG A 57 -3.67 -11.55 -6.45
CA ARG A 57 -2.57 -11.11 -7.31
C ARG A 57 -3.02 -10.95 -8.76
N SER A 58 -3.73 -11.93 -9.29
CA SER A 58 -4.22 -11.90 -10.67
C SER A 58 -5.27 -10.80 -10.90
N ILE A 59 -6.15 -10.55 -9.94
CA ILE A 59 -7.12 -9.45 -9.99
C ILE A 59 -6.39 -8.12 -9.99
N ILE A 60 -5.44 -7.91 -9.08
CA ILE A 60 -4.77 -6.62 -8.91
C ILE A 60 -3.81 -6.34 -10.07
N PHE A 61 -2.92 -7.28 -10.43
CA PHE A 61 -1.80 -7.01 -11.34
C PHE A 61 -1.96 -7.59 -12.75
N SER A 62 -2.90 -8.52 -12.96
CA SER A 62 -3.07 -9.18 -14.27
C SER A 62 -4.43 -8.93 -14.92
N ASN A 63 -5.19 -7.97 -14.42
CA ASN A 63 -6.51 -7.57 -14.94
C ASN A 63 -7.54 -8.71 -15.04
N TYR A 64 -7.48 -9.68 -14.12
CA TYR A 64 -8.53 -10.69 -14.00
C TYR A 64 -9.76 -10.08 -13.33
N LEU A 65 -10.94 -10.50 -13.75
CA LEU A 65 -12.16 -10.31 -12.99
C LEU A 65 -12.27 -11.41 -11.92
N ALA A 66 -12.97 -11.15 -10.81
CA ALA A 66 -13.12 -12.11 -9.73
C ALA A 66 -13.61 -13.48 -10.22
N ARG A 67 -14.60 -13.50 -11.14
CA ARG A 67 -15.12 -14.73 -11.76
C ARG A 67 -14.08 -15.53 -12.55
N ASP A 68 -13.08 -14.87 -13.13
CA ASP A 68 -12.05 -15.52 -13.95
C ASP A 68 -11.04 -16.27 -13.08
N THR A 69 -10.92 -15.92 -11.80
CA THR A 69 -9.96 -16.54 -10.87
C THR A 69 -10.29 -18.00 -10.52
N ARG A 70 -11.53 -18.44 -10.74
CA ARG A 70 -11.95 -19.85 -10.53
C ARG A 70 -11.17 -20.85 -11.34
N ARG A 71 -10.49 -20.40 -12.40
CA ARG A 71 -9.68 -21.26 -13.32
C ARG A 71 -8.21 -21.32 -12.92
N LEU A 72 -7.81 -20.57 -11.90
CA LEU A 72 -6.43 -20.57 -11.43
C LEU A 72 -6.15 -21.86 -10.65
N GLY A 73 -5.07 -22.54 -11.01
CA GLY A 73 -4.55 -23.68 -10.27
C GLY A 73 -3.84 -23.27 -8.98
N ALA A 74 -3.42 -24.25 -8.20
CA ALA A 74 -2.57 -24.02 -7.04
C ALA A 74 -1.18 -23.55 -7.49
N THR A 75 -0.61 -22.56 -6.78
CA THR A 75 0.77 -22.09 -7.01
C THR A 75 1.74 -23.17 -6.55
N ILE A 76 2.63 -23.59 -7.45
CA ILE A 76 3.69 -24.53 -7.17
C ILE A 76 4.94 -23.73 -6.87
N ASP A 77 5.51 -23.93 -5.66
CA ASP A 77 6.68 -23.21 -5.16
C ASP A 77 6.46 -21.66 -5.14
N ILE A 78 7.39 -20.89 -5.69
CA ILE A 78 7.33 -19.43 -5.72
C ILE A 78 7.12 -18.93 -7.15
N ASP A 79 6.04 -18.18 -7.36
CA ASP A 79 5.80 -17.47 -8.62
C ASP A 79 6.26 -16.02 -8.48
N LEU A 80 7.33 -15.68 -9.22
CA LEU A 80 7.96 -14.36 -9.19
C LEU A 80 7.34 -13.43 -10.23
N SER A 81 6.90 -12.28 -9.80
CA SER A 81 6.40 -11.23 -10.68
C SER A 81 7.13 -9.92 -10.43
N HIS A 82 7.57 -9.27 -11.51
CA HIS A 82 8.18 -7.94 -11.46
C HIS A 82 7.18 -6.92 -11.95
N VAL A 83 6.62 -6.14 -11.03
CA VAL A 83 5.66 -5.09 -11.35
C VAL A 83 6.37 -3.74 -11.29
N LYS A 84 6.49 -3.08 -12.44
CA LYS A 84 6.93 -1.68 -12.50
C LYS A 84 5.77 -0.83 -12.01
N PHE A 85 6.04 -0.09 -10.96
CA PHE A 85 5.04 0.76 -10.31
C PHE A 85 5.33 2.25 -10.58
N LEU A 86 4.92 3.12 -9.69
CA LEU A 86 5.08 4.56 -9.82
C LEU A 86 6.57 4.96 -9.90
N GLY A 87 6.94 5.80 -10.86
CA GLY A 87 8.31 6.28 -11.05
C GLY A 87 9.30 5.13 -11.25
N ASN A 88 10.31 5.02 -10.40
CA ASN A 88 11.35 3.99 -10.44
C ASN A 88 11.12 2.84 -9.45
N LEU A 89 9.94 2.74 -8.84
CA LEU A 89 9.60 1.66 -7.94
C LEU A 89 9.32 0.38 -8.73
N THR A 90 10.02 -0.68 -8.43
CA THR A 90 9.73 -2.02 -8.94
C THR A 90 9.41 -2.94 -7.77
N LEU A 91 8.20 -3.50 -7.78
CA LEU A 91 7.78 -4.51 -6.82
C LEU A 91 8.21 -5.88 -7.32
N ASN A 92 9.05 -6.56 -6.55
CA ASN A 92 9.36 -7.97 -6.75
C ASN A 92 8.38 -8.76 -5.89
N LEU A 93 7.25 -9.12 -6.46
CA LEU A 93 6.18 -9.85 -5.78
C LEU A 93 6.47 -11.34 -5.84
N TRP A 94 6.59 -11.96 -4.68
CA TRP A 94 6.81 -13.38 -4.47
C TRP A 94 5.50 -14.02 -3.99
N ASP A 95 4.74 -14.61 -4.92
CA ASP A 95 3.54 -15.37 -4.60
C ASP A 95 3.95 -16.78 -4.17
N CYS A 96 4.07 -16.99 -2.87
CA CYS A 96 4.56 -18.21 -2.29
C CYS A 96 3.47 -19.28 -2.24
N GLY A 97 3.76 -20.48 -2.71
CA GLY A 97 2.88 -21.64 -2.60
C GLY A 97 2.51 -21.90 -1.14
N GLY A 98 1.22 -22.04 -0.87
CA GLY A 98 0.70 -22.21 0.50
C GLY A 98 0.54 -23.68 0.90
N GLN A 99 1.01 -24.62 0.11
CA GLN A 99 1.02 -26.04 0.46
C GLN A 99 2.03 -26.30 1.59
N GLU A 100 1.73 -27.25 2.46
CA GLU A 100 2.53 -27.51 3.66
C GLU A 100 3.99 -27.79 3.36
N ALA A 101 4.27 -28.67 2.40
CA ALA A 101 5.64 -29.01 2.00
C ALA A 101 6.47 -27.80 1.55
N PHE A 102 5.84 -26.83 0.86
CA PHE A 102 6.52 -25.60 0.46
C PHE A 102 6.74 -24.68 1.67
N MET A 103 5.75 -24.54 2.54
CA MET A 103 5.88 -23.72 3.74
C MET A 103 6.97 -24.25 4.67
N GLU A 104 7.09 -25.55 4.85
CA GLU A 104 8.17 -26.19 5.59
C GLU A 104 9.54 -25.91 4.94
N ASN A 105 9.65 -26.00 3.63
CA ASN A 105 10.88 -25.72 2.90
C ASN A 105 11.30 -24.23 3.05
N TYR A 106 10.36 -23.29 2.95
CA TYR A 106 10.64 -21.86 3.15
C TYR A 106 11.13 -21.55 4.58
N LEU A 107 10.59 -22.25 5.57
CA LEU A 107 10.94 -22.03 6.98
C LEU A 107 12.20 -22.81 7.41
N SER A 108 12.65 -23.78 6.63
CA SER A 108 13.84 -24.58 6.91
C SER A 108 15.00 -24.26 5.97
N GLN A 109 15.01 -24.88 4.79
CA GLN A 109 16.14 -24.82 3.86
C GLN A 109 16.30 -23.48 3.16
N GLN A 110 15.19 -22.82 2.79
CA GLN A 110 15.21 -21.56 2.05
C GLN A 110 15.00 -20.32 2.94
N ARG A 111 15.02 -20.46 4.26
CA ARG A 111 14.65 -19.41 5.21
C ARG A 111 15.38 -18.09 4.96
N ALA A 112 16.70 -18.11 4.87
CA ALA A 112 17.49 -16.91 4.62
C ALA A 112 17.17 -16.30 3.25
N HIS A 113 17.04 -17.12 2.20
CA HIS A 113 16.73 -16.64 0.84
C HIS A 113 15.35 -15.99 0.75
N VAL A 114 14.32 -16.62 1.32
CA VAL A 114 12.93 -16.13 1.27
C VAL A 114 12.78 -14.86 2.11
N PHE A 115 13.32 -14.83 3.34
CA PHE A 115 13.03 -13.76 4.29
C PHE A 115 14.05 -12.62 4.31
N SER A 116 15.18 -12.69 3.58
CA SER A 116 16.14 -11.57 3.51
C SER A 116 15.67 -10.48 2.55
N ASN A 117 15.97 -9.22 2.93
CA ASN A 117 15.68 -8.01 2.16
C ASN A 117 14.18 -7.85 1.82
N VAL A 118 13.30 -8.33 2.70
CA VAL A 118 11.87 -8.15 2.56
C VAL A 118 11.49 -6.73 2.98
N GLY A 119 10.83 -6.00 2.11
CA GLY A 119 10.26 -4.69 2.43
C GLY A 119 8.86 -4.82 3.00
N VAL A 120 8.08 -5.78 2.47
CA VAL A 120 6.68 -6.00 2.88
C VAL A 120 6.37 -7.49 2.89
N LEU A 121 5.71 -7.93 3.96
CA LEU A 121 5.01 -9.21 4.03
C LEU A 121 3.50 -8.96 3.96
N ILE A 122 2.82 -9.61 3.02
CA ILE A 122 1.37 -9.71 2.96
C ILE A 122 0.99 -11.13 3.35
N TYR A 123 0.35 -11.30 4.51
CA TYR A 123 -0.10 -12.60 4.96
C TYR A 123 -1.62 -12.72 4.85
N VAL A 124 -2.08 -13.80 4.22
CA VAL A 124 -3.51 -14.01 3.90
C VAL A 124 -4.06 -15.16 4.73
N PHE A 125 -4.96 -14.83 5.65
CA PHE A 125 -5.78 -15.80 6.36
C PHE A 125 -7.09 -16.03 5.62
N ASP A 126 -7.48 -17.29 5.47
CA ASP A 126 -8.81 -17.69 5.04
C ASP A 126 -9.75 -17.68 6.25
N ILE A 127 -10.85 -16.88 6.19
CA ILE A 127 -11.78 -16.81 7.31
C ILE A 127 -12.48 -18.14 7.56
N GLU A 128 -12.67 -18.97 6.55
CA GLU A 128 -13.28 -20.30 6.62
C GLU A 128 -12.30 -21.43 6.94
N SER A 129 -11.03 -21.11 7.25
CA SER A 129 -10.09 -22.18 7.58
C SER A 129 -10.58 -22.99 8.77
N ARG A 130 -10.62 -24.32 8.58
CA ARG A 130 -11.04 -25.27 9.63
C ARG A 130 -9.95 -25.55 10.67
N ASP A 131 -8.70 -25.26 10.33
CA ASP A 131 -7.52 -25.51 11.16
C ASP A 131 -6.81 -24.20 11.51
N VAL A 132 -7.51 -23.37 12.29
CA VAL A 132 -7.06 -22.02 12.65
C VAL A 132 -5.77 -22.06 13.46
N ASP A 133 -5.63 -23.02 14.36
CA ASP A 133 -4.46 -23.13 15.25
C ASP A 133 -3.19 -23.45 14.44
N ARG A 134 -3.30 -24.30 13.46
CA ARG A 134 -2.20 -24.61 12.54
C ARG A 134 -1.81 -23.43 11.66
N ASP A 135 -2.80 -22.71 11.13
CA ASP A 135 -2.57 -21.51 10.34
C ASP A 135 -1.86 -20.42 11.17
N LEU A 136 -2.24 -20.27 12.43
CA LEU A 136 -1.60 -19.35 13.36
C LEU A 136 -0.19 -19.81 13.76
N ALA A 137 0.06 -21.10 13.95
CA ALA A 137 1.39 -21.62 14.21
C ALA A 137 2.33 -21.36 13.02
N THR A 138 1.86 -21.57 11.79
CA THR A 138 2.60 -21.24 10.57
C THR A 138 2.89 -19.74 10.48
N TYR A 139 1.90 -18.90 10.78
CA TYR A 139 2.05 -17.45 10.84
C TYR A 139 3.13 -17.01 11.84
N VAL A 140 3.12 -17.55 13.06
CA VAL A 140 4.12 -17.27 14.11
C VAL A 140 5.53 -17.60 13.63
N ASN A 141 5.71 -18.75 12.96
CA ASN A 141 7.00 -19.15 12.39
C ASN A 141 7.47 -18.19 11.27
N ILE A 142 6.54 -17.72 10.42
CA ILE A 142 6.84 -16.74 9.35
C ILE A 142 7.23 -15.39 9.94
N ILE A 143 6.47 -14.86 10.92
CA ILE A 143 6.83 -13.61 11.60
C ILE A 143 8.17 -13.74 12.32
N SER A 144 8.41 -14.86 12.99
CA SER A 144 9.70 -15.11 13.64
C SER A 144 10.87 -15.12 12.64
N ALA A 145 10.67 -15.69 11.45
CA ALA A 145 11.66 -15.64 10.38
C ALA A 145 11.84 -14.20 9.84
N LEU A 146 10.75 -13.48 9.60
CA LEU A 146 10.78 -12.11 9.10
C LEU A 146 11.56 -11.18 10.04
N VAL A 147 11.28 -11.22 11.34
CA VAL A 147 11.98 -10.42 12.36
C VAL A 147 13.47 -10.74 12.42
N GLN A 148 13.86 -11.99 12.16
CA GLN A 148 15.27 -12.40 12.15
C GLN A 148 16.03 -11.89 10.91
N TYR A 149 15.39 -11.82 9.73
CA TYR A 149 16.09 -11.56 8.48
C TYR A 149 15.74 -10.20 7.83
N SER A 150 14.61 -9.60 8.21
CA SER A 150 14.13 -8.33 7.66
C SER A 150 13.31 -7.55 8.69
N ARG A 151 13.99 -7.05 9.71
CA ARG A 151 13.38 -6.37 10.87
C ARG A 151 12.54 -5.15 10.49
N GLU A 152 12.95 -4.41 9.46
CA GLU A 152 12.27 -3.20 8.98
C GLU A 152 11.06 -3.51 8.08
N ALA A 153 10.77 -4.78 7.84
CA ALA A 153 9.67 -5.17 6.97
C ALA A 153 8.32 -4.78 7.59
N LYS A 154 7.46 -4.16 6.79
CA LYS A 154 6.06 -3.90 7.14
C LYS A 154 5.23 -5.15 6.95
N VAL A 155 4.29 -5.39 7.85
CA VAL A 155 3.40 -6.56 7.80
C VAL A 155 1.96 -6.12 7.54
N PHE A 156 1.38 -6.66 6.48
CA PHE A 156 -0.04 -6.50 6.16
C PHE A 156 -0.72 -7.86 6.28
N VAL A 157 -1.77 -7.92 7.07
CA VAL A 157 -2.54 -9.14 7.27
C VAL A 157 -3.92 -8.96 6.66
N LEU A 158 -4.25 -9.82 5.72
CA LEU A 158 -5.55 -9.84 5.06
C LEU A 158 -6.38 -11.00 5.62
N ILE A 159 -7.45 -10.68 6.35
CA ILE A 159 -8.49 -11.65 6.70
C ILE A 159 -9.41 -11.74 5.50
N HIS A 160 -9.22 -12.79 4.71
CA HIS A 160 -9.80 -12.90 3.37
C HIS A 160 -11.07 -13.75 3.32
N LYS A 161 -11.84 -13.60 2.24
CA LYS A 161 -13.15 -14.24 2.00
C LYS A 161 -14.22 -13.78 2.99
N MET A 162 -14.17 -12.54 3.43
CA MET A 162 -15.13 -11.97 4.39
C MET A 162 -16.56 -11.87 3.83
N ASP A 163 -16.73 -11.99 2.51
CA ASP A 163 -18.04 -12.15 1.85
C ASP A 163 -18.81 -13.37 2.31
N LEU A 164 -18.13 -14.42 2.78
CA LEU A 164 -18.73 -15.65 3.29
C LEU A 164 -19.32 -15.49 4.71
N ILE A 165 -19.00 -14.41 5.40
CA ILE A 165 -19.54 -14.10 6.72
C ILE A 165 -20.77 -13.21 6.58
N GLN A 166 -21.80 -13.51 7.34
CA GLN A 166 -23.04 -12.72 7.35
C GLN A 166 -22.74 -11.25 7.70
N PRO A 167 -23.34 -10.28 6.99
CA PRO A 167 -23.05 -8.86 7.17
C PRO A 167 -23.13 -8.38 8.62
N MET A 168 -24.14 -8.83 9.37
CA MET A 168 -24.39 -8.39 10.75
C MET A 168 -23.32 -8.86 11.75
N THR A 169 -22.60 -9.96 11.46
CA THR A 169 -21.58 -10.53 12.37
C THR A 169 -20.17 -10.32 11.84
N ARG A 170 -20.03 -9.70 10.65
CA ARG A 170 -18.74 -9.58 9.94
C ARG A 170 -17.72 -8.78 10.73
N GLU A 171 -18.13 -7.68 11.33
CA GLU A 171 -17.27 -6.80 12.13
C GLU A 171 -16.78 -7.53 13.38
N ASP A 172 -17.67 -8.14 14.14
CA ASP A 172 -17.31 -8.91 15.35
C ASP A 172 -16.35 -10.08 15.03
N VAL A 173 -16.57 -10.76 13.89
CA VAL A 173 -15.70 -11.86 13.48
C VAL A 173 -14.33 -11.32 13.08
N PHE A 174 -14.28 -10.19 12.39
CA PHE A 174 -13.04 -9.54 12.03
C PHE A 174 -12.26 -9.11 13.27
N ASP A 175 -12.89 -8.41 14.21
CA ASP A 175 -12.24 -7.89 15.43
C ASP A 175 -11.66 -9.00 16.29
N ARG A 176 -12.41 -10.10 16.47
CA ARG A 176 -11.89 -11.30 17.16
C ARG A 176 -10.67 -11.87 16.45
N ARG A 177 -10.65 -11.91 15.12
CA ARG A 177 -9.51 -12.39 14.35
C ARG A 177 -8.33 -11.44 14.46
N VAL A 178 -8.56 -10.13 14.44
CA VAL A 178 -7.54 -9.08 14.63
C VAL A 178 -6.87 -9.23 16.00
N ALA A 179 -7.65 -9.34 17.07
CA ALA A 179 -7.12 -9.53 18.43
C ALA A 179 -6.24 -10.78 18.55
N LEU A 180 -6.70 -11.89 17.94
CA LEU A 180 -5.96 -13.15 17.92
C LEU A 180 -4.64 -13.04 17.16
N VAL A 181 -4.64 -12.42 15.97
CA VAL A 181 -3.45 -12.25 15.15
C VAL A 181 -2.45 -11.32 15.84
N ARG A 182 -2.90 -10.20 16.44
CA ARG A 182 -2.04 -9.30 17.21
C ARG A 182 -1.34 -10.02 18.35
N ARG A 183 -2.07 -10.79 19.13
CA ARG A 183 -1.51 -11.60 20.21
C ARG A 183 -0.45 -12.58 19.71
N LYS A 184 -0.73 -13.27 18.60
CA LYS A 184 0.21 -14.23 17.99
C LYS A 184 1.45 -13.56 17.39
N THR A 185 1.33 -12.34 16.87
CA THR A 185 2.47 -11.54 16.43
C THR A 185 3.37 -11.17 17.61
N ALA A 186 2.80 -10.71 18.71
CA ALA A 186 3.55 -10.41 19.94
C ALA A 186 4.27 -11.65 20.50
N GLU A 187 3.61 -12.83 20.47
CA GLU A 187 4.22 -14.10 20.84
C GLU A 187 5.44 -14.42 19.94
N ALA A 188 5.30 -14.27 18.62
CA ALA A 188 6.41 -14.49 17.67
C ALA A 188 7.62 -13.59 17.96
N VAL A 189 7.38 -12.30 18.19
CA VAL A 189 8.43 -11.34 18.55
C VAL A 189 9.10 -11.72 19.87
N ALA A 190 8.31 -12.11 20.88
CA ALA A 190 8.85 -12.55 22.19
C ALA A 190 9.72 -13.81 22.08
N ILE A 191 9.36 -14.75 21.20
CA ILE A 191 10.18 -15.94 20.92
C ILE A 191 11.54 -15.53 20.34
N VAL A 192 11.56 -14.62 19.35
CA VAL A 192 12.81 -14.16 18.73
C VAL A 192 13.66 -13.40 19.74
N ARG A 193 13.08 -12.55 20.58
CA ARG A 193 13.81 -11.82 21.65
C ARG A 193 14.52 -12.78 22.62
N LYS A 194 13.85 -13.85 22.98
CA LYS A 194 14.45 -14.88 23.87
C LYS A 194 15.58 -15.65 23.19
N GLN A 195 15.46 -15.96 21.90
CA GLN A 195 16.46 -16.74 21.15
C GLN A 195 17.66 -15.93 20.70
N LYS A 196 17.45 -14.66 20.34
CA LYS A 196 18.47 -13.75 19.79
C LYS A 196 18.29 -12.34 20.34
N PRO A 197 18.65 -12.08 21.59
CA PRO A 197 18.49 -10.76 22.20
C PRO A 197 19.27 -9.66 21.49
N GLU A 198 20.37 -10.00 20.82
CA GLU A 198 21.16 -9.07 20.03
C GLU A 198 20.41 -8.46 18.81
N LEU A 199 19.39 -9.13 18.30
CA LEU A 199 18.62 -8.64 17.16
C LEU A 199 17.53 -7.62 17.53
N THR A 200 17.14 -7.55 18.80
CA THR A 200 15.98 -6.78 19.24
C THR A 200 16.33 -5.44 19.91
N GLY A 201 17.61 -5.14 20.09
CA GLY A 201 18.09 -3.94 20.79
C GLY A 201 17.75 -3.93 22.29
N PRO A 202 18.36 -3.06 23.09
CA PRO A 202 18.00 -2.94 24.50
C PRO A 202 16.57 -2.45 24.64
N SER A 203 15.78 -3.13 25.48
CA SER A 203 14.49 -2.61 25.90
C SER A 203 14.69 -1.21 26.49
N PRO A 204 13.84 -0.22 26.20
CA PRO A 204 13.95 1.07 26.87
C PRO A 204 13.91 0.83 28.39
N PRO A 205 14.78 1.52 29.19
CA PRO A 205 14.76 1.35 30.63
C PRO A 205 13.37 1.70 31.15
N PRO A 206 12.83 0.95 32.10
CA PRO A 206 11.55 1.28 32.70
C PRO A 206 11.63 2.72 33.26
N PRO A 207 10.56 3.52 33.13
CA PRO A 207 10.53 4.86 33.68
C PRO A 207 10.85 4.79 35.17
N PRO A 208 11.64 5.71 35.75
CA PRO A 208 11.97 5.69 37.17
C PRO A 208 10.69 5.82 37.98
N GLY A 209 10.29 4.72 38.62
CA GLY A 209 9.13 4.68 39.48
C GLY A 209 9.42 5.31 40.83
N PRO A 210 8.56 6.12 41.41
CA PRO A 210 8.62 6.49 42.83
C PRO A 210 8.13 5.29 43.65
N GLY A 211 9.04 4.59 44.32
CA GLY A 211 8.71 3.67 45.43
C GLY A 211 8.37 2.24 45.01
N GLY A 212 9.21 1.31 45.47
CA GLY A 212 9.07 -0.09 45.23
C GLY A 212 7.78 -0.70 45.77
N ALA A 213 7.26 -1.68 45.02
CA ALA A 213 6.45 -2.76 45.52
C ALA A 213 6.43 -3.94 44.57
N MET A 214 6.90 -5.06 45.08
CA MET A 214 6.46 -6.45 44.94
C MET A 214 5.72 -6.89 43.68
N ALA A 215 6.36 -7.90 43.05
CA ALA A 215 5.78 -9.17 42.57
C ALA A 215 4.52 -9.16 41.70
N GLY A 216 4.69 -9.55 40.45
CA GLY A 216 3.93 -10.65 39.81
C GLY A 216 2.43 -10.52 39.74
N SER A 217 1.91 -9.56 39.01
CA SER A 217 0.57 -9.69 38.42
C SER A 217 0.70 -9.96 36.91
N LEU A 218 0.04 -11.02 36.46
CA LEU A 218 -0.20 -11.28 35.05
C LEU A 218 -0.83 -10.02 34.44
N PRO A 219 -0.37 -9.56 33.27
CA PRO A 219 -0.98 -8.41 32.62
C PRO A 219 -2.45 -8.69 32.39
N SER A 220 -3.31 -7.77 32.84
CA SER A 220 -4.74 -7.83 32.56
C SER A 220 -4.98 -7.75 31.04
N PRO A 221 -6.07 -8.33 30.53
CA PRO A 221 -6.37 -8.35 29.09
C PRO A 221 -6.51 -6.95 28.46
N ASP A 222 -6.67 -5.89 29.23
CA ASP A 222 -6.77 -4.50 28.83
C ASP A 222 -5.46 -3.68 28.94
N SER A 223 -4.33 -4.31 29.26
CA SER A 223 -3.05 -3.60 29.26
C SER A 223 -2.68 -3.22 27.84
N PRO A 224 -2.28 -1.95 27.57
CA PRO A 224 -1.79 -1.57 26.24
C PRO A 224 -0.65 -2.50 25.87
N ILE A 225 -0.79 -3.15 24.72
CA ILE A 225 0.24 -4.04 24.15
C ILE A 225 1.49 -3.17 23.99
N PRO A 226 2.63 -3.52 24.62
CA PRO A 226 3.86 -2.76 24.46
C PRO A 226 4.21 -2.67 22.98
N ASP A 227 4.70 -1.50 22.53
CA ASP A 227 5.00 -1.18 21.13
C ASP A 227 5.54 -2.39 20.39
N LEU A 228 4.71 -2.89 19.46
CA LEU A 228 5.12 -3.98 18.58
C LEU A 228 6.26 -3.47 17.72
N GLU A 229 7.42 -4.10 17.82
CA GLU A 229 8.56 -3.80 16.93
C GLU A 229 8.24 -4.06 15.44
N VAL A 230 7.08 -4.66 15.16
CA VAL A 230 6.60 -4.96 13.82
C VAL A 230 5.45 -4.01 13.48
N SER A 231 5.68 -3.12 12.50
CA SER A 231 4.60 -2.30 11.92
C SER A 231 3.59 -3.20 11.23
N MET A 232 2.36 -3.26 11.73
CA MET A 232 1.33 -4.17 11.24
C MET A 232 -0.01 -3.49 11.00
N GLN A 233 -0.59 -3.73 9.82
CA GLN A 233 -1.95 -3.33 9.46
C GLN A 233 -2.78 -4.57 9.09
N LEU A 234 -4.06 -4.58 9.47
CA LEU A 234 -4.98 -5.68 9.20
C LEU A 234 -6.19 -5.19 8.42
N PHE A 235 -6.63 -5.99 7.45
CA PHE A 235 -7.76 -5.68 6.57
C PHE A 235 -8.71 -6.85 6.44
N ALA A 236 -10.02 -6.57 6.53
CA ALA A 236 -11.06 -7.45 6.05
C ALA A 236 -11.15 -7.36 4.54
N THR A 237 -11.03 -8.47 3.81
CA THR A 237 -10.98 -8.44 2.34
C THR A 237 -11.83 -9.51 1.68
N SER A 238 -12.36 -9.16 0.50
CA SER A 238 -13.02 -10.08 -0.44
C SER A 238 -12.64 -9.74 -1.88
N ILE A 239 -12.57 -10.75 -2.74
CA ILE A 239 -12.41 -10.51 -4.19
C ILE A 239 -13.70 -10.02 -4.85
N TRP A 240 -14.83 -10.06 -4.15
CA TRP A 240 -16.15 -9.74 -4.69
C TRP A 240 -16.61 -8.31 -4.43
N ASP A 241 -15.86 -7.57 -3.61
CA ASP A 241 -16.16 -6.18 -3.24
C ASP A 241 -14.92 -5.28 -3.29
N GLN A 242 -15.07 -4.03 -2.86
CA GLN A 242 -14.04 -3.00 -2.93
C GLN A 242 -12.94 -3.15 -1.87
N SER A 243 -13.16 -3.99 -0.86
CA SER A 243 -12.23 -4.12 0.27
C SER A 243 -10.85 -4.61 -0.14
N LEU A 244 -10.76 -5.46 -1.18
CA LEU A 244 -9.48 -5.89 -1.75
C LEU A 244 -8.68 -4.71 -2.31
N TYR A 245 -9.33 -3.83 -3.07
CA TYR A 245 -8.68 -2.67 -3.67
C TYR A 245 -8.24 -1.67 -2.60
N LYS A 246 -9.06 -1.46 -1.57
CA LYS A 246 -8.73 -0.60 -0.43
C LYS A 246 -7.49 -1.11 0.31
N ALA A 247 -7.42 -2.41 0.59
CA ALA A 247 -6.26 -3.01 1.24
C ALA A 247 -4.99 -2.86 0.41
N TRP A 248 -5.05 -3.15 -0.90
CA TRP A 248 -3.90 -2.99 -1.78
C TRP A 248 -3.50 -1.53 -2.00
N ALA A 249 -4.44 -0.60 -2.08
CA ALA A 249 -4.14 0.84 -2.14
C ALA A 249 -3.36 1.29 -0.90
N SER A 250 -3.77 0.85 0.30
CA SER A 250 -3.03 1.13 1.54
C SER A 250 -1.63 0.52 1.54
N ILE A 251 -1.47 -0.72 1.08
CA ILE A 251 -0.16 -1.37 0.95
C ILE A 251 0.75 -0.58 0.00
N ILE A 252 0.21 -0.16 -1.14
CA ILE A 252 0.96 0.61 -2.14
C ILE A 252 1.32 2.00 -1.62
N HIS A 253 0.39 2.66 -0.93
CA HIS A 253 0.62 3.95 -0.28
C HIS A 253 1.86 3.87 0.65
N ASP A 254 1.99 2.80 1.41
CA ASP A 254 3.14 2.58 2.30
C ASP A 254 4.46 2.26 1.56
N LEU A 255 4.37 1.80 0.32
CA LEU A 255 5.54 1.46 -0.51
C LEU A 255 6.06 2.62 -1.36
N VAL A 256 5.20 3.57 -1.72
CA VAL A 256 5.55 4.70 -2.58
C VAL A 256 6.32 5.76 -1.78
N PRO A 257 7.56 6.07 -2.14
CA PRO A 257 8.31 7.13 -1.47
C PRO A 257 7.78 8.52 -1.86
N ASN A 258 7.91 9.48 -0.93
CA ASN A 258 7.57 10.90 -1.15
C ASN A 258 6.12 11.16 -1.58
N LEU A 259 5.20 10.35 -1.11
CA LEU A 259 3.78 10.47 -1.47
C LEU A 259 3.19 11.82 -1.03
N SER A 260 3.64 12.37 0.10
CA SER A 260 3.21 13.69 0.59
C SER A 260 3.50 14.83 -0.40
N VAL A 261 4.59 14.74 -1.17
CA VAL A 261 4.90 15.72 -2.24
C VAL A 261 3.86 15.59 -3.36
N ILE A 262 3.51 14.37 -3.74
CA ILE A 262 2.49 14.13 -4.77
C ILE A 262 1.14 14.66 -4.30
N GLU A 263 0.76 14.41 -3.06
CA GLU A 263 -0.50 14.90 -2.46
C GLU A 263 -0.57 16.43 -2.45
N THR A 264 0.53 17.10 -2.09
CA THR A 264 0.62 18.57 -2.13
C THR A 264 0.44 19.11 -3.56
N GLN A 265 1.04 18.46 -4.55
CA GLN A 265 0.89 18.89 -5.95
C GLN A 265 -0.51 18.62 -6.49
N LEU A 266 -1.13 17.49 -6.12
CA LEU A 266 -2.52 17.22 -6.48
C LEU A 266 -3.47 18.22 -5.85
N ALA A 267 -3.25 18.62 -4.60
CA ALA A 267 -4.02 19.67 -3.93
C ALA A 267 -3.90 21.01 -4.65
N SER A 268 -2.68 21.40 -5.02
CA SER A 268 -2.45 22.63 -5.76
C SER A 268 -3.15 22.62 -7.13
N LEU A 269 -3.10 21.48 -7.83
CA LEU A 269 -3.79 21.31 -9.11
C LEU A 269 -5.31 21.38 -8.91
N GLY A 270 -5.86 20.67 -7.92
CA GLY A 270 -7.28 20.60 -7.66
C GLY A 270 -7.90 21.97 -7.41
N VAL A 271 -7.22 22.77 -6.59
CA VAL A 271 -7.64 24.17 -6.33
C VAL A 271 -7.54 25.02 -7.59
N ALA A 272 -6.47 24.86 -8.39
CA ALA A 272 -6.25 25.68 -9.58
C ALA A 272 -7.28 25.46 -10.69
N ILE A 273 -7.85 24.24 -10.80
CA ILE A 273 -8.82 23.88 -11.84
C ILE A 273 -10.26 23.77 -11.29
N ASP A 274 -10.48 24.12 -10.02
CA ASP A 274 -11.79 24.01 -9.35
C ASP A 274 -12.41 22.61 -9.47
N ALA A 275 -11.59 21.59 -9.21
CA ALA A 275 -12.04 20.20 -9.27
C ALA A 275 -12.72 19.78 -7.96
N ASP A 276 -13.67 18.84 -8.04
CA ASP A 276 -14.22 18.18 -6.86
C ASP A 276 -13.27 17.12 -6.30
N GLU A 277 -12.69 16.32 -7.19
CA GLU A 277 -11.78 15.23 -6.81
C GLU A 277 -10.71 15.01 -7.88
N ILE A 278 -9.50 14.69 -7.44
CA ILE A 278 -8.41 14.24 -8.30
C ILE A 278 -7.86 12.93 -7.77
N LEU A 279 -7.77 11.93 -8.64
CA LEU A 279 -7.21 10.62 -8.30
C LEU A 279 -6.02 10.31 -9.21
N LEU A 280 -4.95 9.82 -8.61
CA LEU A 280 -3.80 9.29 -9.33
C LEU A 280 -3.84 7.77 -9.26
N PHE A 281 -3.94 7.11 -10.42
CA PHE A 281 -3.97 5.66 -10.55
C PHE A 281 -2.67 5.10 -11.11
N GLU A 282 -2.25 3.95 -10.61
CA GLU A 282 -1.24 3.16 -11.30
C GLU A 282 -1.86 2.50 -12.56
N ARG A 283 -1.14 2.57 -13.67
CA ARG A 283 -1.64 2.21 -15.00
C ARG A 283 -2.06 0.75 -15.17
N THR A 284 -1.33 -0.17 -14.55
CA THR A 284 -1.56 -1.61 -14.74
C THR A 284 -2.68 -2.12 -13.85
N SER A 285 -2.60 -1.77 -12.57
CA SER A 285 -3.51 -2.27 -11.54
C SER A 285 -4.76 -1.40 -11.36
N PHE A 286 -4.76 -0.15 -11.83
CA PHE A 286 -5.73 0.89 -11.51
C PHE A 286 -5.94 1.10 -10.00
N LEU A 287 -4.93 0.76 -9.20
CA LEU A 287 -4.95 1.10 -7.79
C LEU A 287 -4.76 2.60 -7.62
N VAL A 288 -5.53 3.17 -6.69
CA VAL A 288 -5.36 4.56 -6.28
C VAL A 288 -4.03 4.69 -5.54
N VAL A 289 -3.15 5.53 -6.06
CA VAL A 289 -1.84 5.83 -5.48
C VAL A 289 -1.93 7.02 -4.55
N SER A 290 -2.65 8.04 -5.00
CA SER A 290 -2.85 9.29 -4.26
C SER A 290 -4.17 9.92 -4.68
N LYS A 291 -4.72 10.76 -3.82
CA LYS A 291 -5.98 11.46 -4.06
C LYS A 291 -5.96 12.84 -3.42
N TRP A 292 -6.77 13.70 -4.00
CA TRP A 292 -7.19 14.96 -3.40
C TRP A 292 -8.69 15.12 -3.58
N THR A 293 -9.34 15.71 -2.59
CA THR A 293 -10.79 15.92 -2.58
C THR A 293 -11.05 17.33 -2.07
N SER A 294 -11.93 18.09 -2.73
CA SER A 294 -12.38 19.40 -2.25
C SER A 294 -13.24 19.26 -0.98
N PRO A 295 -13.44 20.32 -0.21
CA PRO A 295 -14.34 20.29 0.94
C PRO A 295 -15.76 19.86 0.58
N GLU A 296 -16.24 20.24 -0.60
CA GLU A 296 -17.53 19.82 -1.16
C GLU A 296 -17.54 18.32 -1.50
N GLY A 297 -16.48 17.82 -2.11
CA GLY A 297 -16.28 16.41 -2.43
C GLY A 297 -16.17 15.50 -1.19
N GLU A 298 -15.65 16.00 -0.07
CA GLU A 298 -15.59 15.26 1.20
C GLU A 298 -16.98 14.96 1.77
N SER A 299 -17.98 15.76 1.45
CA SER A 299 -19.36 15.53 1.86
C SER A 299 -20.06 14.37 1.12
N ASN A 300 -19.41 13.77 0.13
CA ASN A 300 -19.94 12.65 -0.64
C ASN A 300 -20.18 11.42 0.25
N PRO A 301 -21.41 10.88 0.33
CA PRO A 301 -21.75 9.77 1.22
C PRO A 301 -21.08 8.44 0.87
N TYR A 302 -20.53 8.30 -0.33
CA TYR A 302 -19.91 7.06 -0.80
C TYR A 302 -18.40 7.05 -0.49
N GLY A 303 -18.04 6.59 0.70
CA GLY A 303 -16.65 6.53 1.15
C GLY A 303 -15.75 5.58 0.35
N ASP A 304 -16.34 4.61 -0.36
CA ASP A 304 -15.64 3.62 -1.20
C ASP A 304 -15.65 3.96 -2.71
N ARG A 305 -16.01 5.19 -3.07
CA ARG A 305 -16.17 5.62 -4.48
C ARG A 305 -14.89 5.52 -5.30
N PHE A 306 -13.74 5.70 -4.68
CA PHE A 306 -12.44 5.63 -5.36
C PHE A 306 -12.10 4.20 -5.77
N GLU A 307 -12.38 3.25 -4.90
CA GLU A 307 -12.20 1.83 -5.16
C GLU A 307 -13.20 1.32 -6.19
N ARG A 308 -14.44 1.84 -6.16
CA ARG A 308 -15.45 1.56 -7.21
C ARG A 308 -14.97 2.07 -8.56
N MET A 309 -14.36 3.26 -8.61
CA MET A 309 -13.78 3.81 -9.83
C MET A 309 -12.65 2.92 -10.37
N SER A 310 -11.77 2.43 -9.52
CA SER A 310 -10.74 1.44 -9.90
C SER A 310 -11.35 0.21 -10.59
N ASN A 311 -12.43 -0.32 -10.02
CA ASN A 311 -13.13 -1.47 -10.59
C ASN A 311 -13.79 -1.15 -11.94
N ILE A 312 -14.42 0.01 -12.08
CA ILE A 312 -15.05 0.47 -13.32
C ILE A 312 -14.01 0.59 -14.43
N LEU A 313 -12.91 1.30 -14.18
CA LEU A 313 -11.84 1.47 -15.15
C LEU A 313 -11.22 0.13 -15.58
N LYS A 314 -11.05 -0.79 -14.63
CA LYS A 314 -10.53 -2.12 -14.90
C LYS A 314 -11.50 -2.96 -15.74
N ALA A 315 -12.78 -2.95 -15.42
CA ALA A 315 -13.81 -3.64 -16.18
C ALA A 315 -13.93 -3.07 -17.60
N TRP A 316 -13.85 -1.76 -17.73
CA TRP A 316 -13.87 -1.07 -19.02
C TRP A 316 -12.64 -1.44 -19.86
N LYS A 317 -11.44 -1.37 -19.30
CA LYS A 317 -10.20 -1.84 -19.96
C LYS A 317 -10.31 -3.28 -20.43
N HIS A 318 -10.87 -4.17 -19.61
CA HIS A 318 -11.08 -5.57 -19.96
C HIS A 318 -12.04 -5.72 -21.15
N THR A 319 -13.12 -4.92 -21.18
CA THR A 319 -14.10 -4.92 -22.26
C THR A 319 -13.48 -4.41 -23.57
N CYS A 320 -12.74 -3.31 -23.51
CA CYS A 320 -12.01 -2.77 -24.65
C CYS A 320 -10.99 -3.79 -25.22
N SER A 321 -10.25 -4.48 -24.35
CA SER A 321 -9.32 -5.54 -24.74
C SER A 321 -9.99 -6.68 -25.52
N LYS A 322 -11.18 -7.08 -25.08
CA LYS A 322 -11.96 -8.09 -25.79
C LYS A 322 -12.46 -7.61 -27.15
N PHE A 323 -12.88 -6.35 -27.23
CA PHE A 323 -13.41 -5.75 -28.45
C PHE A 323 -12.31 -5.54 -29.49
N THR A 324 -11.15 -5.07 -29.07
CA THR A 324 -10.01 -4.76 -29.97
C THR A 324 -9.10 -5.94 -30.26
N GLY A 325 -9.24 -7.06 -29.55
CA GLY A 325 -8.31 -8.21 -29.60
C GLY A 325 -6.93 -7.93 -29.05
N THR A 326 -6.71 -6.79 -28.39
CA THR A 326 -5.40 -6.42 -27.83
C THR A 326 -5.13 -7.18 -26.52
N PRO A 327 -3.84 -7.47 -26.18
CA PRO A 327 -3.50 -8.10 -24.91
C PRO A 327 -4.01 -7.26 -23.72
N ARG A 328 -4.42 -7.92 -22.64
CA ARG A 328 -4.95 -7.27 -21.43
C ARG A 328 -3.99 -6.27 -20.79
N ASN A 329 -2.69 -6.43 -21.01
CA ASN A 329 -1.64 -5.57 -20.47
C ASN A 329 -1.25 -4.43 -21.41
N ALA A 330 -1.79 -4.40 -22.64
CA ALA A 330 -1.52 -3.31 -23.58
C ALA A 330 -2.20 -2.01 -23.13
N GLU A 331 -1.60 -0.89 -23.53
CA GLU A 331 -2.24 0.42 -23.43
C GLU A 331 -3.40 0.47 -24.41
N GLN A 332 -4.59 0.82 -23.92
CA GLN A 332 -5.82 0.74 -24.73
C GLN A 332 -6.47 2.10 -24.92
N PHE A 333 -6.08 3.10 -24.14
CA PHE A 333 -6.54 4.47 -24.27
C PHE A 333 -5.49 5.43 -23.72
N SER A 334 -5.42 6.63 -24.29
CA SER A 334 -4.64 7.75 -23.79
C SER A 334 -5.46 8.62 -22.85
N ASP A 335 -6.72 8.79 -23.18
CA ASP A 335 -7.68 9.65 -22.50
C ASP A 335 -9.11 9.07 -22.59
N PHE A 336 -9.94 9.51 -21.68
CA PHE A 336 -11.34 9.13 -21.60
C PHE A 336 -12.12 10.23 -20.89
N GLU A 337 -13.23 10.65 -21.49
CA GLU A 337 -14.14 11.62 -20.92
C GLU A 337 -15.52 11.00 -20.71
N TYR A 338 -16.14 11.28 -19.57
CA TYR A 338 -17.48 10.85 -19.26
C TYR A 338 -18.28 11.99 -18.63
N LYS A 339 -19.42 12.32 -19.20
CA LYS A 339 -20.35 13.35 -18.71
C LYS A 339 -21.65 12.69 -18.27
N MET A 340 -22.04 12.90 -17.04
CA MET A 340 -23.29 12.40 -16.48
C MET A 340 -24.29 13.55 -16.27
N GLY A 341 -24.82 14.07 -17.36
CA GLY A 341 -25.84 15.11 -17.34
C GLY A 341 -25.45 16.31 -16.47
N ALA A 342 -26.35 16.68 -15.55
CA ALA A 342 -26.13 17.77 -14.60
C ALA A 342 -25.41 17.33 -13.30
N ASN A 343 -24.96 16.08 -13.19
CA ASN A 343 -24.45 15.57 -11.93
C ASN A 343 -22.93 15.74 -11.76
N PHE A 344 -22.14 15.35 -12.75
CA PHE A 344 -20.68 15.52 -12.74
C PHE A 344 -20.06 15.23 -14.11
N SER A 345 -18.85 15.70 -14.31
CA SER A 345 -17.99 15.35 -15.43
C SER A 345 -16.71 14.69 -14.93
N MET A 346 -16.24 13.67 -15.64
CA MET A 346 -15.04 12.92 -15.28
C MET A 346 -14.11 12.84 -16.48
N PHE A 347 -12.84 13.15 -16.24
CA PHE A 347 -11.77 13.10 -17.23
C PHE A 347 -10.68 12.15 -16.73
N VAL A 348 -10.29 11.19 -17.53
CA VAL A 348 -9.16 10.30 -17.26
C VAL A 348 -8.15 10.48 -18.36
N THR A 349 -6.92 10.79 -18.02
CA THR A 349 -5.85 10.93 -19.01
C THR A 349 -4.55 10.32 -18.51
N LYS A 350 -3.69 9.95 -19.46
CA LYS A 350 -2.35 9.46 -19.14
C LYS A 350 -1.52 10.61 -18.60
N PHE A 351 -1.08 10.48 -17.35
CA PHE A 351 -0.28 11.51 -16.69
C PHE A 351 1.22 11.24 -16.81
N THR A 352 1.64 10.00 -16.57
CA THR A 352 3.03 9.57 -16.80
C THR A 352 3.06 8.23 -17.53
N THR A 353 4.25 7.70 -17.78
CA THR A 353 4.40 6.36 -18.37
C THR A 353 3.67 5.27 -17.59
N ASN A 354 3.55 5.44 -16.26
CA ASN A 354 3.01 4.42 -15.35
C ASN A 354 1.76 4.89 -14.59
N THR A 355 1.21 6.07 -14.88
CA THR A 355 0.05 6.60 -14.16
C THR A 355 -0.99 7.23 -15.07
N TYR A 356 -2.25 7.10 -14.65
CA TYR A 356 -3.38 7.91 -15.10
C TYR A 356 -3.80 8.87 -14.00
N ILE A 357 -4.22 10.06 -14.40
CA ILE A 357 -4.91 11.02 -13.54
C ILE A 357 -6.40 11.03 -13.92
N LEU A 358 -7.25 11.00 -12.91
CA LEU A 358 -8.68 11.18 -13.05
C LEU A 358 -9.07 12.46 -12.34
N VAL A 359 -9.83 13.30 -13.02
CA VAL A 359 -10.35 14.57 -12.51
C VAL A 359 -11.87 14.52 -12.55
N CYS A 360 -12.52 14.71 -11.42
CA CYS A 360 -13.95 14.95 -11.33
C CYS A 360 -14.21 16.45 -11.21
N MET A 361 -15.10 16.96 -12.02
CA MET A 361 -15.53 18.35 -12.04
C MET A 361 -16.97 18.48 -11.56
N PRO A 362 -17.35 19.57 -10.89
CA PRO A 362 -18.71 19.85 -10.51
C PRO A 362 -19.64 19.92 -11.73
N PRO A 363 -20.94 19.72 -11.55
CA PRO A 363 -21.91 19.85 -12.63
C PRO A 363 -21.97 21.30 -13.13
N GLY A 364 -21.83 21.52 -14.41
CA GLY A 364 -22.40 22.72 -15.00
C GLY A 364 -21.58 23.56 -15.96
N GLU A 365 -20.25 23.49 -16.09
CA GLU A 365 -19.56 24.38 -17.02
C GLU A 365 -18.52 23.71 -17.95
N ALA A 366 -18.48 22.41 -18.01
CA ALA A 366 -17.53 21.65 -18.83
C ALA A 366 -17.73 21.79 -20.36
N SER A 367 -18.64 22.67 -20.81
CA SER A 367 -18.91 22.86 -22.24
C SER A 367 -17.95 23.84 -22.95
N SER A 368 -17.00 24.47 -22.26
CA SER A 368 -16.13 25.48 -22.85
C SER A 368 -14.67 25.07 -23.03
N ILE A 369 -14.27 23.87 -22.57
CA ILE A 369 -12.90 23.38 -22.82
C ILE A 369 -12.96 22.30 -23.89
N ALA A 370 -13.16 22.71 -25.14
CA ALA A 370 -12.85 21.87 -26.29
C ALA A 370 -11.32 21.89 -26.48
N PRO A 371 -10.66 20.75 -26.65
CA PRO A 371 -9.25 20.74 -27.03
C PRO A 371 -9.11 21.38 -28.42
N SER A 372 -8.32 22.43 -28.51
CA SER A 372 -7.84 22.99 -29.76
C SER A 372 -6.75 22.14 -30.36
#